data_ce43826a3915005b6bb47cf14f23da9d
#
_entry.id   ce43826a3915005b6bb47cf14f23da9d
#
_cell.length_a   1.000
_cell.length_b   1.000
_cell.length_c   1.000
_cell.angle_alpha   90.00
_cell.angle_beta   90.00
_cell.angle_gamma   90.00
#
_symmetry.space_group_name_H-M   'P 1'
#
loop_
_entity.id
_entity.type
_entity.pdbx_description
1 polymer ?
#
loop_
_entity_poly.entity_id
_entity_poly.type
_entity_poly.pdbx_seq_one_letter_code
_entity_poly.pdbx_strand_id
1 'polypeptide(L)'
;MAGGEGPDVFGVQAGSTVEQYGRFADDMKELADKYMPGWDSKVAEGAVAQTTNKDGKMVAMPTITSGSEYILYNKTLLDEQGIKVPTTYDELVAANKELKAKGLMPLALGAKDGWHLDDIFVWLSNQYGEGDVYKAAEGKAKFTDETFVKTMKAWKQMIGDGLFQDGAVGTATYPDARDNYFYARKSAFFPTGSWHVSAVLPNDETKGTAVEKDELGMMEFPQVGDKATGPTTGVDFGLSVNKDSKKKEAAMKFIEFMTTGEGQQEWINTLQGAPVDKDMKVEVPSDATESAKASIDLVTKGQASSKLERKLTSQELNDEIGVQMQNIYTGDATVDSALKAIQQVNESIER
;
A
#
# COMPACT_ATOMS: atom_id res chain seq x y z
N MET A 1 -19.71 -14.11 9.63
CA MET A 1 -19.43 -15.31 8.82
C MET A 1 -19.29 -16.57 9.67
N ALA A 2 -18.46 -16.59 10.70
CA ALA A 2 -18.29 -17.79 11.57
C ALA A 2 -19.57 -18.24 12.29
N GLY A 3 -20.55 -17.37 12.50
CA GLY A 3 -21.86 -17.70 13.12
C GLY A 3 -22.97 -18.10 12.15
N GLY A 4 -22.65 -18.37 10.88
CA GLY A 4 -23.65 -18.73 9.86
C GLY A 4 -24.45 -17.55 9.29
N GLU A 5 -24.26 -16.35 9.83
CA GLU A 5 -24.84 -15.10 9.34
C GLU A 5 -23.71 -14.22 8.78
N GLY A 6 -23.69 -14.00 7.50
CA GLY A 6 -22.72 -13.16 6.82
C GLY A 6 -23.32 -12.50 5.59
N PRO A 7 -22.67 -11.46 5.03
CA PRO A 7 -23.13 -10.85 3.79
C PRO A 7 -23.04 -11.84 2.64
N ASP A 8 -23.83 -11.64 1.59
CA ASP A 8 -23.76 -12.44 0.36
C ASP A 8 -22.42 -12.22 -0.38
N VAL A 9 -21.88 -11.00 -0.31
CA VAL A 9 -20.60 -10.60 -0.88
C VAL A 9 -19.75 -9.92 0.21
N PHE A 10 -18.44 -10.21 0.24
CA PHE A 10 -17.49 -9.57 1.14
C PHE A 10 -16.19 -9.27 0.43
N GLY A 11 -15.45 -8.28 0.95
CA GLY A 11 -14.16 -7.86 0.41
C GLY A 11 -12.99 -8.56 1.08
N VAL A 12 -11.93 -8.80 0.32
CA VAL A 12 -10.61 -9.24 0.81
C VAL A 12 -9.52 -8.43 0.12
N GLN A 13 -8.38 -8.32 0.78
CA GLN A 13 -7.15 -7.75 0.25
C GLN A 13 -6.19 -8.91 -0.08
N ALA A 14 -5.22 -8.71 -0.98
CA ALA A 14 -4.16 -9.68 -1.21
C ALA A 14 -3.36 -9.98 0.07
N GLY A 15 -2.70 -11.13 0.11
CA GLY A 15 -1.89 -11.55 1.25
C GLY A 15 -2.69 -12.31 2.30
N SER A 16 -2.50 -11.99 3.58
CA SER A 16 -3.04 -12.76 4.72
C SER A 16 -4.56 -12.88 4.73
N THR A 17 -5.30 -11.89 4.23
CA THR A 17 -6.78 -11.94 4.23
C THR A 17 -7.32 -12.98 3.26
N VAL A 18 -6.64 -13.24 2.14
CA VAL A 18 -6.99 -14.31 1.19
C VAL A 18 -6.92 -15.66 1.90
N GLU A 19 -5.86 -15.91 2.69
CA GLU A 19 -5.71 -17.14 3.45
C GLU A 19 -6.77 -17.26 4.56
N GLN A 20 -6.98 -16.20 5.35
CA GLN A 20 -7.90 -16.21 6.50
C GLN A 20 -9.35 -16.38 6.08
N TYR A 21 -9.78 -15.70 5.03
CA TYR A 21 -11.19 -15.64 4.63
C TYR A 21 -11.57 -16.64 3.54
N GLY A 22 -10.59 -17.31 2.90
CA GLY A 22 -10.82 -18.32 1.87
C GLY A 22 -11.76 -19.43 2.26
N ARG A 23 -11.80 -19.81 3.56
CA ARG A 23 -12.74 -20.81 4.10
C ARG A 23 -14.21 -20.41 4.05
N PHE A 24 -14.51 -19.11 3.95
CA PHE A 24 -15.86 -18.55 3.86
C PHE A 24 -16.27 -18.24 2.43
N ALA A 25 -15.32 -18.10 1.53
CA ALA A 25 -15.57 -17.85 0.13
C ALA A 25 -16.07 -19.11 -0.59
N ASP A 26 -16.89 -18.92 -1.61
CA ASP A 26 -17.15 -19.94 -2.62
C ASP A 26 -15.92 -20.11 -3.53
N ASP A 27 -15.91 -21.06 -4.45
CA ASP A 27 -14.92 -21.11 -5.50
C ASP A 27 -15.23 -20.03 -6.53
N MET A 28 -14.45 -18.93 -6.45
CA MET A 28 -14.70 -17.76 -7.30
C MET A 28 -14.38 -18.03 -8.76
N LYS A 29 -13.49 -18.99 -9.06
CA LYS A 29 -13.20 -19.37 -10.44
C LYS A 29 -14.40 -20.09 -11.07
N GLU A 30 -14.99 -21.07 -10.37
CA GLU A 30 -16.17 -21.76 -10.86
C GLU A 30 -17.36 -20.81 -11.06
N LEU A 31 -17.55 -19.87 -10.13
CA LEU A 31 -18.62 -18.88 -10.24
C LEU A 31 -18.35 -17.90 -11.42
N ALA A 32 -17.12 -17.46 -11.60
CA ALA A 32 -16.77 -16.56 -12.70
C ALA A 32 -16.91 -17.26 -14.08
N ASP A 33 -16.45 -18.49 -14.20
CA ASP A 33 -16.61 -19.29 -15.43
C ASP A 33 -18.09 -19.45 -15.81
N LYS A 34 -18.97 -19.53 -14.82
CA LYS A 34 -20.40 -19.68 -15.01
C LYS A 34 -21.16 -18.39 -15.31
N TYR A 35 -20.80 -17.30 -14.65
CA TYR A 35 -21.62 -16.09 -14.61
C TYR A 35 -20.95 -14.86 -15.26
N MET A 36 -19.64 -14.93 -15.57
CA MET A 36 -18.86 -13.86 -16.17
C MET A 36 -18.06 -14.37 -17.38
N PRO A 37 -18.72 -14.80 -18.45
CA PRO A 37 -18.03 -15.43 -19.60
C PRO A 37 -16.97 -14.48 -20.19
N GLY A 38 -15.73 -14.99 -20.36
CA GLY A 38 -14.60 -14.23 -20.90
C GLY A 38 -13.86 -13.35 -19.90
N TRP A 39 -14.16 -13.44 -18.60
CA TRP A 39 -13.48 -12.68 -17.54
C TRP A 39 -11.96 -12.88 -17.54
N ASP A 40 -11.49 -14.07 -17.82
CA ASP A 40 -10.07 -14.46 -17.83
C ASP A 40 -9.26 -13.77 -18.94
N SER A 41 -9.91 -13.38 -20.02
CA SER A 41 -9.28 -12.59 -21.07
C SER A 41 -9.10 -11.12 -20.68
N LYS A 42 -9.92 -10.61 -19.78
CA LYS A 42 -9.95 -9.20 -19.34
C LYS A 42 -9.12 -8.96 -18.09
N VAL A 43 -9.31 -9.78 -17.07
CA VAL A 43 -8.68 -9.59 -15.76
C VAL A 43 -7.20 -9.98 -15.81
N ALA A 44 -6.35 -9.16 -15.21
CA ALA A 44 -4.91 -9.39 -15.17
C ALA A 44 -4.56 -10.67 -14.39
N GLU A 45 -3.81 -11.58 -15.00
CA GLU A 45 -3.42 -12.87 -14.42
C GLU A 45 -2.69 -12.72 -13.07
N GLY A 46 -1.79 -11.73 -12.96
CA GLY A 46 -1.09 -11.43 -11.70
C GLY A 46 -2.03 -11.02 -10.57
N ALA A 47 -3.13 -10.33 -10.87
CA ALA A 47 -4.14 -9.99 -9.85
C ALA A 47 -4.94 -11.23 -9.41
N VAL A 48 -5.25 -12.12 -10.34
CA VAL A 48 -5.91 -13.42 -10.03
C VAL A 48 -5.02 -14.28 -9.15
N ALA A 49 -3.72 -14.34 -9.44
CA ALA A 49 -2.75 -15.09 -8.63
C ALA A 49 -2.72 -14.59 -7.17
N GLN A 50 -2.76 -13.27 -6.94
CA GLN A 50 -2.77 -12.67 -5.61
C GLN A 50 -4.07 -12.88 -4.82
N THR A 51 -5.16 -13.24 -5.48
CA THR A 51 -6.44 -13.60 -4.82
C THR A 51 -6.71 -15.11 -4.80
N THR A 52 -5.71 -15.89 -5.17
CA THR A 52 -5.71 -17.36 -5.08
C THR A 52 -4.89 -17.78 -3.86
N ASN A 53 -5.48 -18.60 -2.99
CA ASN A 53 -4.81 -19.07 -1.77
C ASN A 53 -3.79 -20.19 -2.05
N LYS A 54 -3.04 -20.60 -1.02
CA LYS A 54 -2.03 -21.66 -1.10
C LYS A 54 -2.58 -23.01 -1.59
N ASP A 55 -3.87 -23.26 -1.42
CA ASP A 55 -4.55 -24.50 -1.86
C ASP A 55 -4.97 -24.43 -3.34
N GLY A 56 -4.66 -23.34 -4.05
CA GLY A 56 -5.02 -23.11 -5.45
C GLY A 56 -6.46 -22.68 -5.69
N LYS A 57 -7.19 -22.33 -4.63
CA LYS A 57 -8.57 -21.82 -4.71
C LYS A 57 -8.56 -20.31 -4.96
N MET A 58 -9.23 -19.86 -6.00
CA MET A 58 -9.51 -18.45 -6.19
C MET A 58 -10.54 -18.00 -5.15
N VAL A 59 -10.08 -17.20 -4.18
CA VAL A 59 -10.89 -16.74 -3.04
C VAL A 59 -11.72 -15.54 -3.39
N ALA A 60 -11.19 -14.64 -4.21
CA ALA A 60 -11.90 -13.43 -4.63
C ALA A 60 -11.66 -13.12 -6.11
N MET A 61 -12.63 -12.47 -6.73
CA MET A 61 -12.45 -11.76 -7.99
C MET A 61 -11.73 -10.44 -7.66
N PRO A 62 -10.49 -10.21 -8.16
CA PRO A 62 -9.82 -8.94 -7.93
C PRO A 62 -10.58 -7.81 -8.61
N THR A 63 -10.58 -6.61 -8.01
CA THR A 63 -11.26 -5.44 -8.58
C THR A 63 -10.30 -4.28 -8.83
N ILE A 64 -9.52 -3.88 -7.84
CA ILE A 64 -8.52 -2.82 -7.97
C ILE A 64 -7.19 -3.27 -7.36
N THR A 65 -6.10 -2.71 -7.89
CA THR A 65 -4.76 -2.81 -7.32
C THR A 65 -4.31 -1.47 -6.77
N SER A 66 -3.43 -1.50 -5.78
CA SER A 66 -2.75 -0.31 -5.26
C SER A 66 -1.25 -0.57 -5.11
N GLY A 67 -0.48 0.52 -5.08
CA GLY A 67 0.96 0.48 -4.81
C GLY A 67 1.30 1.28 -3.56
N SER A 68 2.29 0.84 -2.80
CA SER A 68 2.82 1.56 -1.64
C SER A 68 4.15 2.26 -1.96
N GLU A 69 4.59 3.06 -1.00
CA GLU A 69 5.85 3.81 -1.02
C GLU A 69 5.87 4.95 -2.04
N TYR A 70 4.82 5.73 -1.94
CA TYR A 70 4.75 7.09 -2.49
C TYR A 70 4.77 8.11 -1.34
N ILE A 71 5.06 9.36 -1.69
CA ILE A 71 4.92 10.51 -0.81
C ILE A 71 3.94 11.48 -1.47
N LEU A 72 2.83 11.77 -0.78
CA LEU A 72 1.99 12.91 -1.09
C LEU A 72 2.67 14.15 -0.52
N TYR A 73 2.90 15.18 -1.34
CA TYR A 73 3.55 16.41 -0.92
C TYR A 73 2.70 17.65 -1.22
N ASN A 74 2.87 18.66 -0.38
CA ASN A 74 2.23 19.95 -0.57
C ASN A 74 3.18 20.91 -1.30
N LYS A 75 2.98 21.02 -2.62
CA LYS A 75 3.82 21.87 -3.48
C LYS A 75 3.70 23.35 -3.08
N THR A 76 2.50 23.82 -2.83
CA THR A 76 2.28 25.21 -2.41
C THR A 76 3.07 25.53 -1.13
N LEU A 77 3.00 24.66 -0.12
CA LEU A 77 3.72 24.84 1.13
C LEU A 77 5.25 24.80 0.92
N LEU A 78 5.74 23.90 0.09
CA LEU A 78 7.17 23.82 -0.25
C LEU A 78 7.64 25.10 -0.96
N ASP A 79 6.89 25.60 -1.94
CA ASP A 79 7.20 26.85 -2.67
C ASP A 79 7.22 28.05 -1.73
N GLU A 80 6.25 28.17 -0.81
CA GLU A 80 6.21 29.22 0.23
C GLU A 80 7.45 29.17 1.14
N GLN A 81 8.02 27.99 1.36
CA GLN A 81 9.23 27.82 2.15
C GLN A 81 10.51 27.95 1.33
N GLY A 82 10.44 28.08 0.01
CA GLY A 82 11.58 28.11 -0.89
C GLY A 82 12.29 26.76 -1.04
N ILE A 83 11.58 25.66 -0.77
CA ILE A 83 12.10 24.28 -0.80
C ILE A 83 11.64 23.62 -2.10
N LYS A 84 12.58 23.03 -2.84
CA LYS A 84 12.25 22.24 -4.03
C LYS A 84 11.71 20.87 -3.64
N VAL A 85 10.85 20.30 -4.49
CA VAL A 85 10.43 18.90 -4.35
C VAL A 85 11.67 18.00 -4.45
N PRO A 86 11.96 17.18 -3.41
CA PRO A 86 13.14 16.33 -3.40
C PRO A 86 13.02 15.19 -4.41
N THR A 87 14.14 14.80 -5.01
CA THR A 87 14.24 13.69 -5.96
C THR A 87 15.16 12.57 -5.46
N THR A 88 15.93 12.86 -4.41
CA THR A 88 16.83 11.89 -3.77
C THR A 88 16.56 11.82 -2.27
N TYR A 89 17.02 10.75 -1.63
CA TYR A 89 16.92 10.60 -0.19
C TYR A 89 17.61 11.74 0.57
N ASP A 90 18.81 12.12 0.17
CA ASP A 90 19.55 13.22 0.80
C ASP A 90 18.83 14.56 0.67
N GLU A 91 18.21 14.82 -0.48
CA GLU A 91 17.38 16.01 -0.68
C GLU A 91 16.13 15.99 0.20
N LEU A 92 15.49 14.81 0.39
CA LEU A 92 14.34 14.66 1.28
C LEU A 92 14.73 14.92 2.74
N VAL A 93 15.88 14.39 3.19
CA VAL A 93 16.42 14.64 4.54
C VAL A 93 16.73 16.13 4.72
N ALA A 94 17.35 16.77 3.71
CA ALA A 94 17.65 18.21 3.76
C ALA A 94 16.37 19.06 3.83
N ALA A 95 15.37 18.75 2.99
CA ALA A 95 14.07 19.43 3.00
C ALA A 95 13.38 19.33 4.38
N ASN A 96 13.38 18.14 4.98
CA ASN A 96 12.80 17.94 6.31
C ASN A 96 13.55 18.75 7.41
N LYS A 97 14.86 18.84 7.34
CA LYS A 97 15.64 19.68 8.28
C LYS A 97 15.28 21.16 8.12
N GLU A 98 15.13 21.65 6.89
CA GLU A 98 14.73 23.03 6.63
C GLU A 98 13.30 23.30 7.12
N LEU A 99 12.35 22.41 6.87
CA LEU A 99 10.97 22.52 7.34
C LEU A 99 10.92 22.56 8.87
N LYS A 100 11.66 21.68 9.54
CA LYS A 100 11.77 21.65 11.01
C LYS A 100 12.35 22.96 11.56
N ALA A 101 13.37 23.53 10.92
CA ALA A 101 13.95 24.83 11.32
C ALA A 101 12.94 25.99 11.18
N LYS A 102 11.94 25.87 10.35
CA LYS A 102 10.84 26.83 10.12
C LYS A 102 9.59 26.53 10.97
N GLY A 103 9.68 25.55 11.89
CA GLY A 103 8.59 25.21 12.81
C GLY A 103 7.53 24.27 12.21
N LEU A 104 7.79 23.70 11.06
CA LEU A 104 6.94 22.67 10.44
C LEU A 104 7.41 21.27 10.86
N MET A 105 6.51 20.31 10.77
CA MET A 105 6.86 18.92 11.03
C MET A 105 7.63 18.33 9.84
N PRO A 106 8.57 17.40 10.08
CA PRO A 106 9.09 16.53 9.04
C PRO A 106 7.99 15.69 8.41
N LEU A 107 8.36 14.72 7.58
CA LEU A 107 7.45 13.76 6.95
C LEU A 107 6.54 13.11 7.99
N ALA A 108 5.21 13.25 7.82
CA ALA A 108 4.19 12.81 8.78
C ALA A 108 3.93 11.30 8.62
N LEU A 109 4.60 10.48 9.43
CA LEU A 109 4.46 9.03 9.41
C LEU A 109 3.45 8.53 10.44
N GLY A 110 2.55 7.65 10.02
CA GLY A 110 1.64 6.91 10.90
C GLY A 110 2.21 5.56 11.33
N ALA A 111 3.24 5.56 12.19
CA ALA A 111 3.93 4.34 12.59
C ALA A 111 3.24 3.55 13.73
N LYS A 112 2.10 4.04 14.24
CA LYS A 112 1.22 3.25 15.13
C LYS A 112 0.60 2.08 14.40
N ASP A 113 0.33 2.23 13.11
CA ASP A 113 -0.31 1.21 12.29
C ASP A 113 0.73 0.26 11.70
N GLY A 114 0.76 -0.98 12.21
CA GLY A 114 1.74 -2.00 11.80
C GLY A 114 1.74 -2.28 10.29
N TRP A 115 0.57 -2.20 9.64
CA TRP A 115 0.46 -2.43 8.19
C TRP A 115 1.30 -1.45 7.34
N HIS A 116 1.46 -0.20 7.80
CA HIS A 116 2.25 0.80 7.09
C HIS A 116 3.76 0.52 7.24
N LEU A 117 4.16 0.07 8.43
CA LEU A 117 5.55 -0.35 8.67
C LEU A 117 5.92 -1.63 7.94
N ASP A 118 4.96 -2.56 7.80
CA ASP A 118 5.11 -3.76 7.00
C ASP A 118 5.32 -3.42 5.51
N ASP A 119 4.53 -2.50 4.96
CA ASP A 119 4.73 -1.98 3.59
C ASP A 119 6.15 -1.41 3.41
N ILE A 120 6.61 -0.55 4.35
CA ILE A 120 7.97 0.02 4.33
C ILE A 120 9.03 -1.08 4.39
N PHE A 121 8.86 -2.09 5.25
CA PHE A 121 9.81 -3.19 5.38
C PHE A 121 9.92 -4.01 4.10
N VAL A 122 8.79 -4.38 3.48
CA VAL A 122 8.75 -5.13 2.22
C VAL A 122 9.43 -4.36 1.10
N TRP A 123 9.09 -3.09 0.93
CA TRP A 123 9.69 -2.21 -0.08
C TRP A 123 11.20 -2.04 0.12
N LEU A 124 11.61 -1.71 1.34
CA LEU A 124 13.01 -1.45 1.66
C LEU A 124 13.87 -2.72 1.53
N SER A 125 13.33 -3.90 1.89
CA SER A 125 14.00 -5.18 1.72
C SER A 125 14.32 -5.47 0.26
N ASN A 126 13.40 -5.15 -0.65
CA ASN A 126 13.59 -5.35 -2.08
C ASN A 126 14.71 -4.46 -2.66
N GLN A 127 15.04 -3.35 -2.03
CA GLN A 127 16.17 -2.49 -2.45
C GLN A 127 17.54 -3.10 -2.14
N TYR A 128 17.63 -4.03 -1.19
CA TYR A 128 18.86 -4.73 -0.82
C TYR A 128 18.95 -6.14 -1.39
N GLY A 129 17.81 -6.83 -1.55
CA GLY A 129 17.70 -8.16 -2.12
C GLY A 129 16.33 -8.38 -2.72
N GLU A 130 16.19 -8.11 -4.03
CA GLU A 130 14.91 -8.23 -4.74
C GLU A 130 14.34 -9.63 -4.65
N GLY A 131 13.12 -9.73 -4.11
CA GLY A 131 12.42 -10.98 -3.93
C GLY A 131 12.83 -11.80 -2.71
N ASP A 132 13.85 -11.41 -1.96
CA ASP A 132 14.32 -12.17 -0.80
C ASP A 132 13.29 -12.20 0.34
N VAL A 133 12.51 -11.11 0.51
CA VAL A 133 11.46 -11.03 1.53
C VAL A 133 10.38 -12.10 1.32
N TYR A 134 10.01 -12.37 0.08
CA TYR A 134 9.02 -13.41 -0.24
C TYR A 134 9.59 -14.81 -0.02
N LYS A 135 10.87 -15.05 -0.42
CA LYS A 135 11.57 -16.30 -0.13
C LYS A 135 11.69 -16.57 1.37
N ALA A 136 11.98 -15.53 2.16
CA ALA A 136 12.07 -15.66 3.61
C ALA A 136 10.69 -15.97 4.21
N ALA A 137 9.62 -15.26 3.77
CA ALA A 137 8.26 -15.55 4.20
C ALA A 137 7.80 -16.97 3.86
N GLU A 138 8.31 -17.54 2.76
CA GLU A 138 8.07 -18.94 2.37
C GLU A 138 8.99 -19.95 3.09
N GLY A 139 9.90 -19.50 3.96
CA GLY A 139 10.87 -20.36 4.66
C GLY A 139 12.05 -20.82 3.80
N LYS A 140 12.24 -20.26 2.60
CA LYS A 140 13.32 -20.56 1.66
C LYS A 140 14.59 -19.73 1.90
N ALA A 141 14.50 -18.70 2.73
CA ALA A 141 15.59 -17.85 3.22
C ALA A 141 15.30 -17.47 4.67
N LYS A 142 16.19 -16.75 5.34
CA LYS A 142 16.05 -16.38 6.74
C LYS A 142 15.95 -14.86 6.89
N PHE A 143 15.07 -14.39 7.76
CA PHE A 143 15.00 -12.96 8.11
C PHE A 143 16.26 -12.46 8.86
N THR A 144 17.20 -13.34 9.20
CA THR A 144 18.51 -12.97 9.74
C THR A 144 19.60 -12.81 8.68
N ASP A 145 19.29 -13.01 7.40
CA ASP A 145 20.24 -12.85 6.29
C ASP A 145 20.61 -11.38 6.06
N GLU A 146 21.72 -11.14 5.37
CA GLU A 146 22.31 -9.80 5.17
C GLU A 146 21.35 -8.77 4.55
N THR A 147 20.46 -9.20 3.65
CA THR A 147 19.40 -8.37 3.09
C THR A 147 18.61 -7.66 4.18
N PHE A 148 18.14 -8.40 5.18
CA PHE A 148 17.29 -7.86 6.25
C PHE A 148 18.09 -7.09 7.31
N VAL A 149 19.35 -7.46 7.53
CA VAL A 149 20.28 -6.67 8.36
C VAL A 149 20.46 -5.28 7.76
N LYS A 150 20.66 -5.18 6.44
CA LYS A 150 20.75 -3.89 5.74
C LYS A 150 19.43 -3.13 5.80
N THR A 151 18.30 -3.80 5.57
CA THR A 151 16.95 -3.23 5.67
C THR A 151 16.70 -2.55 7.02
N MET A 152 16.92 -3.28 8.11
CA MET A 152 16.70 -2.72 9.45
C MET A 152 17.72 -1.65 9.84
N LYS A 153 18.95 -1.73 9.34
CA LYS A 153 19.94 -0.65 9.50
C LYS A 153 19.50 0.62 8.77
N ALA A 154 18.99 0.50 7.54
CA ALA A 154 18.46 1.62 6.78
C ALA A 154 17.24 2.23 7.45
N TRP A 155 16.30 1.43 7.97
CA TRP A 155 15.20 1.92 8.77
C TRP A 155 15.67 2.71 9.97
N LYS A 156 16.62 2.18 10.73
CA LYS A 156 17.24 2.89 11.85
C LYS A 156 17.95 4.19 11.44
N GLN A 157 18.58 4.20 10.26
CA GLN A 157 19.19 5.39 9.69
C GLN A 157 18.15 6.46 9.36
N MET A 158 17.04 6.09 8.70
CA MET A 158 15.94 7.01 8.37
C MET A 158 15.41 7.73 9.62
N ILE A 159 15.30 7.00 10.73
CA ILE A 159 14.91 7.56 12.04
C ILE A 159 16.00 8.51 12.55
N GLY A 160 17.26 8.08 12.53
CA GLY A 160 18.41 8.87 13.00
C GLY A 160 18.66 10.13 12.20
N ASP A 161 18.33 10.15 10.91
CA ASP A 161 18.39 11.32 10.04
C ASP A 161 17.27 12.33 10.32
N GLY A 162 16.33 11.99 11.22
CA GLY A 162 15.21 12.85 11.59
C GLY A 162 14.18 13.00 10.47
N LEU A 163 14.02 11.95 9.66
CA LEU A 163 13.11 11.95 8.51
C LEU A 163 11.64 12.08 8.94
N PHE A 164 11.27 11.53 10.08
CA PHE A 164 9.91 11.48 10.59
C PHE A 164 9.69 12.43 11.78
N GLN A 165 8.43 12.77 12.03
CA GLN A 165 8.07 13.56 13.21
C GLN A 165 8.29 12.78 14.52
N ASP A 166 8.53 13.51 15.60
CA ASP A 166 8.62 12.94 16.94
C ASP A 166 7.29 12.24 17.31
N GLY A 167 7.35 11.07 17.94
CA GLY A 167 6.17 10.32 18.37
C GLY A 167 5.43 9.58 17.26
N ALA A 168 6.06 9.31 16.13
CA ALA A 168 5.43 8.61 14.99
C ALA A 168 4.81 7.26 15.39
N VAL A 169 5.39 6.51 16.32
CA VAL A 169 4.85 5.22 16.81
C VAL A 169 3.55 5.37 17.62
N GLY A 170 3.24 6.57 18.09
CA GLY A 170 1.95 6.90 18.72
C GLY A 170 0.95 7.53 17.76
N THR A 171 1.36 7.84 16.54
CA THR A 171 0.57 8.51 15.51
C THR A 171 -0.06 7.47 14.59
N ALA A 172 -1.40 7.45 14.49
CA ALA A 172 -2.09 6.64 13.50
C ALA A 172 -1.93 7.25 12.09
N THR A 173 -1.96 6.41 11.05
CA THR A 173 -1.93 6.90 9.67
C THR A 173 -3.17 7.75 9.39
N TYR A 174 -4.33 7.27 9.87
CA TYR A 174 -5.62 7.95 9.81
C TYR A 174 -6.26 8.00 11.20
N PRO A 175 -6.80 9.15 11.64
CA PRO A 175 -6.75 10.45 10.95
C PRO A 175 -5.45 11.25 11.23
N ASP A 176 -4.55 10.77 12.13
CA ASP A 176 -3.54 11.64 12.73
C ASP A 176 -2.52 12.16 11.71
N ALA A 177 -1.78 11.27 11.04
CA ALA A 177 -0.71 11.69 10.11
C ALA A 177 -1.29 12.43 8.91
N ARG A 178 -2.38 11.90 8.32
CA ARG A 178 -3.02 12.52 7.16
C ARG A 178 -3.75 13.81 7.52
N ASP A 179 -4.76 13.74 8.40
CA ASP A 179 -5.70 14.84 8.59
C ASP A 179 -5.17 15.88 9.56
N ASN A 180 -4.59 15.43 10.71
CA ASN A 180 -4.15 16.34 11.76
C ASN A 180 -2.77 16.96 11.50
N TYR A 181 -1.97 16.36 10.60
CA TYR A 181 -0.64 16.89 10.25
C TYR A 181 -0.55 17.35 8.81
N PHE A 182 -0.78 16.49 7.83
CA PHE A 182 -0.62 16.86 6.41
C PHE A 182 -1.74 17.78 5.93
N TYR A 183 -3.01 17.37 6.04
CA TYR A 183 -4.15 18.20 5.62
C TYR A 183 -4.35 19.45 6.49
N ALA A 184 -3.78 19.46 7.69
CA ALA A 184 -3.70 20.66 8.54
C ALA A 184 -2.51 21.58 8.21
N ARG A 185 -1.75 21.33 7.12
CA ARG A 185 -0.54 22.08 6.69
C ARG A 185 0.56 22.16 7.76
N LYS A 186 0.62 21.21 8.69
CA LYS A 186 1.70 21.11 9.69
C LYS A 186 2.91 20.36 9.16
N SER A 187 2.72 19.47 8.18
CA SER A 187 3.77 18.78 7.42
C SER A 187 3.57 19.01 5.94
N ALA A 188 4.68 19.11 5.19
CA ALA A 188 4.65 19.20 3.74
C ALA A 188 4.70 17.84 3.04
N PHE A 189 4.95 16.74 3.78
CA PHE A 189 5.12 15.40 3.27
C PHE A 189 4.32 14.38 4.08
N PHE A 190 3.66 13.45 3.36
CA PHE A 190 2.92 12.32 3.95
C PHE A 190 3.25 11.04 3.17
N PRO A 191 3.98 10.07 3.77
CA PRO A 191 4.25 8.79 3.14
C PRO A 191 2.96 7.98 3.09
N THR A 192 2.67 7.41 1.93
CA THR A 192 1.40 6.76 1.67
C THR A 192 1.50 5.84 0.45
N GLY A 193 0.37 5.48 -0.13
CA GLY A 193 0.29 4.71 -1.35
C GLY A 193 -0.49 5.43 -2.46
N SER A 194 -0.59 4.74 -3.58
CA SER A 194 -1.27 5.21 -4.78
C SER A 194 -2.72 5.63 -4.56
N TRP A 195 -3.37 5.10 -3.52
CA TRP A 195 -4.77 5.44 -3.16
C TRP A 195 -4.98 6.89 -2.74
N HIS A 196 -3.93 7.66 -2.50
CA HIS A 196 -4.02 9.10 -2.22
C HIS A 196 -3.68 9.99 -3.41
N VAL A 197 -3.45 9.43 -4.60
CA VAL A 197 -3.23 10.28 -5.78
C VAL A 197 -4.49 11.08 -6.15
N SER A 198 -5.65 10.66 -5.68
CA SER A 198 -6.90 11.45 -5.76
C SER A 198 -6.76 12.87 -5.16
N ALA A 199 -5.92 13.03 -4.14
CA ALA A 199 -5.74 14.33 -3.47
C ALA A 199 -5.06 15.41 -4.34
N VAL A 200 -4.45 15.04 -5.48
CA VAL A 200 -3.88 16.03 -6.42
C VAL A 200 -4.94 16.75 -7.25
N LEU A 201 -6.19 16.26 -7.18
CA LEU A 201 -7.38 16.89 -7.76
C LEU A 201 -8.29 17.40 -6.64
N PRO A 202 -9.14 18.42 -6.90
CA PRO A 202 -10.20 18.77 -5.96
C PRO A 202 -11.09 17.57 -5.67
N ASN A 203 -11.21 17.20 -4.40
CA ASN A 203 -12.01 16.05 -3.97
C ASN A 203 -12.64 16.31 -2.58
N ASP A 204 -13.51 15.40 -2.15
CA ASP A 204 -14.20 15.54 -0.86
C ASP A 204 -13.29 15.33 0.36
N GLU A 205 -12.14 14.65 0.22
CA GLU A 205 -11.20 14.45 1.33
C GLU A 205 -10.43 15.73 1.68
N THR A 206 -10.06 16.53 0.68
CA THR A 206 -9.34 17.80 0.88
C THR A 206 -10.27 18.98 1.14
N LYS A 207 -11.56 18.87 0.78
CA LYS A 207 -12.55 19.92 0.93
C LYS A 207 -12.75 20.33 2.39
N GLY A 208 -12.68 21.63 2.67
CA GLY A 208 -12.80 22.18 4.03
C GLY A 208 -11.56 22.03 4.88
N THR A 209 -10.49 21.40 4.39
CA THR A 209 -9.19 21.29 5.08
C THR A 209 -8.30 22.49 4.77
N ALA A 210 -7.18 22.63 5.49
CA ALA A 210 -6.22 23.70 5.24
C ALA A 210 -5.50 23.60 3.87
N VAL A 211 -5.50 22.40 3.26
CA VAL A 211 -4.88 22.16 1.94
C VAL A 211 -5.85 22.26 0.76
N GLU A 212 -7.13 22.59 0.99
CA GLU A 212 -8.17 22.60 -0.07
C GLU A 212 -7.79 23.42 -1.30
N LYS A 213 -7.01 24.48 -1.11
CA LYS A 213 -6.58 25.40 -2.18
C LYS A 213 -5.13 25.23 -2.58
N ASP A 214 -4.42 24.30 -1.95
CA ASP A 214 -3.01 24.05 -2.24
C ASP A 214 -2.86 23.14 -3.47
N GLU A 215 -1.79 23.34 -4.20
CA GLU A 215 -1.33 22.38 -5.20
C GLU A 215 -0.63 21.23 -4.49
N LEU A 216 -1.22 20.05 -4.58
CA LEU A 216 -0.64 18.82 -4.07
C LEU A 216 -0.01 18.02 -5.21
N GLY A 217 0.98 17.20 -4.91
CA GLY A 217 1.63 16.31 -5.86
C GLY A 217 2.02 14.99 -5.24
N MET A 218 2.30 14.03 -6.10
CA MET A 218 2.75 12.68 -5.72
C MET A 218 4.17 12.44 -6.25
N MET A 219 5.02 11.81 -5.44
CA MET A 219 6.33 11.32 -5.88
C MET A 219 6.56 9.91 -5.34
N GLU A 220 7.41 9.12 -5.99
CA GLU A 220 7.90 7.88 -5.39
C GLU A 220 8.75 8.21 -4.16
N PHE A 221 8.73 7.34 -3.17
CA PHE A 221 9.68 7.46 -2.06
C PHE A 221 11.10 7.30 -2.62
N PRO A 222 12.02 8.25 -2.40
CA PRO A 222 13.35 8.18 -2.96
C PRO A 222 14.11 6.93 -2.53
N GLN A 223 14.93 6.39 -3.42
CA GLN A 223 15.78 5.24 -3.13
C GLN A 223 16.60 5.45 -1.85
N VAL A 224 16.57 4.46 -0.96
CA VAL A 224 17.33 4.40 0.29
C VAL A 224 18.43 3.34 0.22
N GLY A 225 18.12 2.19 -0.39
CA GLY A 225 19.00 1.02 -0.46
C GLY A 225 19.95 1.00 -1.66
N ASP A 226 20.48 -0.17 -1.96
CA ASP A 226 21.51 -0.36 -2.99
C ASP A 226 20.97 -0.10 -4.42
N LYS A 227 19.63 -0.28 -4.63
CA LYS A 227 19.00 -0.06 -5.95
C LYS A 227 17.57 0.46 -5.81
N ALA A 228 17.13 1.23 -6.79
CA ALA A 228 15.73 1.60 -6.93
C ALA A 228 14.90 0.40 -7.41
N THR A 229 13.75 0.18 -6.78
CA THR A 229 12.83 -0.92 -7.13
C THR A 229 11.46 -0.43 -7.58
N GLY A 230 11.17 0.87 -7.44
CA GLY A 230 9.83 1.40 -7.59
C GLY A 230 8.88 0.94 -6.47
N PRO A 231 7.58 1.16 -6.61
CA PRO A 231 6.59 0.77 -5.62
C PRO A 231 6.40 -0.75 -5.56
N THR A 232 5.95 -1.25 -4.42
CA THR A 232 5.37 -2.59 -4.32
C THR A 232 3.87 -2.51 -4.60
N THR A 233 3.28 -3.51 -5.27
CA THR A 233 1.87 -3.46 -5.70
C THR A 233 1.11 -4.71 -5.27
N GLY A 234 -0.20 -4.57 -5.13
CA GLY A 234 -1.05 -5.71 -4.81
C GLY A 234 -2.52 -5.42 -5.04
N VAL A 235 -3.32 -6.49 -5.09
CA VAL A 235 -4.77 -6.36 -5.08
C VAL A 235 -5.19 -5.76 -3.75
N ASP A 236 -5.70 -4.54 -3.82
CA ASP A 236 -6.16 -3.80 -2.65
C ASP A 236 -7.58 -4.17 -2.26
N PHE A 237 -8.37 -4.51 -3.26
CA PHE A 237 -9.73 -4.96 -3.05
C PHE A 237 -10.12 -6.04 -4.05
N GLY A 238 -10.56 -7.18 -3.52
CA GLY A 238 -11.18 -8.27 -4.27
C GLY A 238 -12.53 -8.62 -3.65
N LEU A 239 -13.48 -9.07 -4.46
CA LEU A 239 -14.83 -9.42 -4.04
C LEU A 239 -15.02 -10.94 -4.04
N SER A 240 -15.51 -11.46 -2.91
CA SER A 240 -15.81 -12.87 -2.70
C SER A 240 -17.31 -13.07 -2.53
N VAL A 241 -17.82 -14.17 -3.06
CA VAL A 241 -19.18 -14.65 -2.73
C VAL A 241 -19.09 -15.56 -1.51
N ASN A 242 -19.94 -15.30 -0.52
CA ASN A 242 -20.07 -16.20 0.62
C ASN A 242 -20.57 -17.57 0.15
N LYS A 243 -19.85 -18.65 0.50
CA LYS A 243 -20.20 -20.02 0.09
C LYS A 243 -21.63 -20.44 0.48
N ASP A 244 -22.16 -19.87 1.58
CA ASP A 244 -23.50 -20.17 2.11
C ASP A 244 -24.58 -19.25 1.50
N SER A 245 -24.21 -18.30 0.65
CA SER A 245 -25.18 -17.41 -0.03
C SER A 245 -26.17 -18.20 -0.90
N LYS A 246 -27.42 -17.79 -0.82
CA LYS A 246 -28.49 -18.29 -1.69
C LYS A 246 -28.75 -17.41 -2.91
N LYS A 247 -27.94 -16.33 -3.06
CA LYS A 247 -28.07 -15.32 -4.12
C LYS A 247 -26.84 -15.23 -5.00
N LYS A 248 -26.16 -16.36 -5.23
CA LYS A 248 -24.85 -16.40 -5.93
C LYS A 248 -24.88 -15.73 -7.31
N GLU A 249 -25.96 -15.92 -8.09
CA GLU A 249 -26.09 -15.26 -9.40
C GLU A 249 -26.15 -13.72 -9.27
N ALA A 250 -26.97 -13.20 -8.34
CA ALA A 250 -27.05 -11.75 -8.12
C ALA A 250 -25.74 -11.18 -7.58
N ALA A 251 -25.06 -11.93 -6.70
CA ALA A 251 -23.73 -11.56 -6.20
C ALA A 251 -22.71 -11.49 -7.33
N MET A 252 -22.70 -12.44 -8.25
CA MET A 252 -21.78 -12.44 -9.39
C MET A 252 -22.08 -11.32 -10.40
N LYS A 253 -23.35 -10.96 -10.62
CA LYS A 253 -23.67 -9.77 -11.44
C LYS A 253 -23.14 -8.47 -10.85
N PHE A 254 -23.20 -8.34 -9.52
CA PHE A 254 -22.59 -7.21 -8.82
C PHE A 254 -21.06 -7.22 -8.96
N ILE A 255 -20.44 -8.40 -8.79
CA ILE A 255 -18.99 -8.56 -8.94
C ILE A 255 -18.53 -8.26 -10.37
N GLU A 256 -19.26 -8.73 -11.39
CA GLU A 256 -18.99 -8.41 -12.79
C GLU A 256 -19.06 -6.89 -13.04
N PHE A 257 -20.12 -6.24 -12.55
CA PHE A 257 -20.25 -4.79 -12.64
C PHE A 257 -19.07 -4.04 -12.04
N MET A 258 -18.57 -4.50 -10.87
CA MET A 258 -17.45 -3.87 -10.14
C MET A 258 -16.07 -4.26 -10.66
N THR A 259 -15.94 -5.29 -11.50
CA THR A 259 -14.63 -5.80 -11.98
C THR A 259 -14.36 -5.47 -13.45
N THR A 260 -15.34 -5.64 -14.32
CA THR A 260 -15.22 -5.48 -15.78
C THR A 260 -16.35 -4.64 -16.39
N GLY A 261 -17.22 -4.09 -15.55
CA GLY A 261 -18.36 -3.27 -15.95
C GLY A 261 -18.19 -1.80 -15.64
N GLU A 262 -19.28 -1.04 -15.79
CA GLU A 262 -19.30 0.41 -15.57
C GLU A 262 -18.91 0.80 -14.13
N GLY A 263 -19.23 -0.01 -13.13
CA GLY A 263 -18.84 0.25 -11.74
C GLY A 263 -17.32 0.24 -11.54
N GLN A 264 -16.59 -0.59 -12.29
CA GLN A 264 -15.13 -0.55 -12.30
C GLN A 264 -14.62 0.80 -12.83
N GLN A 265 -15.16 1.28 -13.97
CA GLN A 265 -14.75 2.55 -14.56
C GLN A 265 -15.01 3.72 -13.61
N GLU A 266 -16.20 3.77 -13.00
CA GLU A 266 -16.53 4.79 -11.99
C GLU A 266 -15.57 4.73 -10.80
N TRP A 267 -15.24 3.53 -10.32
CA TRP A 267 -14.32 3.38 -9.19
C TRP A 267 -12.91 3.86 -9.51
N ILE A 268 -12.32 3.41 -10.61
CA ILE A 268 -10.95 3.83 -10.97
C ILE A 268 -10.84 5.32 -11.29
N ASN A 269 -11.92 5.95 -11.75
CA ASN A 269 -11.97 7.40 -11.97
C ASN A 269 -11.92 8.19 -10.64
N THR A 270 -12.19 7.55 -9.49
CA THR A 270 -11.92 8.16 -8.18
C THR A 270 -10.43 8.21 -7.82
N LEU A 271 -9.56 7.59 -8.61
CA LEU A 271 -8.11 7.54 -8.40
C LEU A 271 -7.69 6.83 -7.09
N GLN A 272 -8.55 5.97 -6.54
CA GLN A 272 -8.23 5.21 -5.32
C GLN A 272 -7.54 3.87 -5.61
N GLY A 273 -7.42 3.47 -6.86
CA GLY A 273 -6.77 2.25 -7.29
C GLY A 273 -6.62 2.17 -8.80
N ALA A 274 -5.81 1.24 -9.27
CA ALA A 274 -5.68 0.93 -10.68
C ALA A 274 -6.60 -0.24 -11.07
N PRO A 275 -7.13 -0.28 -12.31
CA PRO A 275 -8.01 -1.34 -12.75
C PRO A 275 -7.29 -2.67 -12.84
N VAL A 276 -8.01 -3.75 -12.59
CA VAL A 276 -7.57 -5.11 -12.91
C VAL A 276 -7.99 -5.53 -14.33
N ASP A 277 -8.99 -4.86 -14.91
CA ASP A 277 -9.35 -5.02 -16.32
C ASP A 277 -8.28 -4.33 -17.19
N LYS A 278 -7.63 -5.13 -18.05
CA LYS A 278 -6.51 -4.69 -18.91
C LYS A 278 -6.90 -3.64 -19.94
N ASP A 279 -8.17 -3.56 -20.28
CA ASP A 279 -8.69 -2.67 -21.33
C ASP A 279 -9.16 -1.33 -20.73
N MET A 280 -9.35 -1.25 -19.41
CA MET A 280 -9.78 -0.03 -18.72
C MET A 280 -8.63 0.92 -18.43
N LYS A 281 -8.92 2.21 -18.44
CA LYS A 281 -7.98 3.28 -18.13
C LYS A 281 -8.65 4.33 -17.27
N VAL A 282 -7.87 4.89 -16.35
CA VAL A 282 -8.29 6.06 -15.58
C VAL A 282 -8.53 7.24 -16.51
N GLU A 283 -9.66 7.90 -16.35
CA GLU A 283 -10.00 9.13 -17.06
C GLU A 283 -9.56 10.35 -16.23
N VAL A 284 -8.50 11.01 -16.70
CA VAL A 284 -8.00 12.22 -16.04
C VAL A 284 -8.80 13.43 -16.52
N PRO A 285 -9.34 14.28 -15.60
CA PRO A 285 -10.07 15.49 -15.99
C PRO A 285 -9.25 16.38 -16.91
N SER A 286 -9.87 16.92 -17.96
CA SER A 286 -9.19 17.73 -18.98
C SER A 286 -8.63 19.05 -18.41
N ASP A 287 -9.27 19.58 -17.37
CA ASP A 287 -8.91 20.79 -16.63
C ASP A 287 -7.91 20.55 -15.48
N ALA A 288 -7.47 19.30 -15.26
CA ALA A 288 -6.43 18.98 -14.29
C ALA A 288 -5.13 19.75 -14.61
N THR A 289 -4.44 20.23 -13.57
CA THR A 289 -3.15 20.91 -13.71
C THR A 289 -2.08 19.96 -14.28
N GLU A 290 -1.04 20.50 -14.88
CA GLU A 290 0.07 19.67 -15.40
C GLU A 290 0.76 18.89 -14.28
N SER A 291 0.85 19.44 -13.06
CA SER A 291 1.39 18.75 -11.88
C SER A 291 0.51 17.58 -11.45
N ALA A 292 -0.81 17.77 -11.46
CA ALA A 292 -1.75 16.70 -11.14
C ALA A 292 -1.68 15.56 -12.19
N LYS A 293 -1.66 15.91 -13.48
CA LYS A 293 -1.49 14.95 -14.58
C LYS A 293 -0.18 14.16 -14.44
N ALA A 294 0.93 14.86 -14.14
CA ALA A 294 2.23 14.23 -13.92
C ALA A 294 2.21 13.26 -12.73
N SER A 295 1.55 13.63 -11.62
CA SER A 295 1.41 12.77 -10.44
C SER A 295 0.58 11.51 -10.74
N ILE A 296 -0.54 11.65 -11.46
CA ILE A 296 -1.39 10.51 -11.85
C ILE A 296 -0.63 9.59 -12.82
N ASP A 297 0.08 10.15 -13.79
CA ASP A 297 0.88 9.39 -14.75
C ASP A 297 2.03 8.63 -14.06
N LEU A 298 2.74 9.28 -13.10
CA LEU A 298 3.78 8.66 -12.30
C LEU A 298 3.25 7.44 -11.53
N VAL A 299 2.15 7.60 -10.82
CA VAL A 299 1.53 6.52 -10.03
C VAL A 299 1.03 5.39 -10.93
N THR A 300 0.35 5.72 -12.03
CA THR A 300 -0.18 4.73 -12.97
C THR A 300 0.95 3.91 -13.62
N LYS A 301 2.03 4.57 -14.05
CA LYS A 301 3.20 3.90 -14.63
C LYS A 301 3.96 3.06 -13.59
N GLY A 302 4.14 3.58 -12.38
CA GLY A 302 4.78 2.88 -11.28
C GLY A 302 4.06 1.58 -10.96
N GLN A 303 2.73 1.61 -10.83
CA GLN A 303 1.94 0.41 -10.60
C GLN A 303 2.01 -0.59 -11.75
N ALA A 304 1.86 -0.12 -12.99
CA ALA A 304 1.89 -0.98 -14.18
C ALA A 304 3.25 -1.67 -14.40
N SER A 305 4.36 -1.04 -13.98
CA SER A 305 5.71 -1.56 -14.12
C SER A 305 6.18 -2.44 -12.97
N SER A 306 5.54 -2.35 -11.80
CA SER A 306 5.92 -3.10 -10.60
C SER A 306 5.73 -4.60 -10.79
N LYS A 307 6.73 -5.37 -10.33
CA LYS A 307 6.70 -6.84 -10.25
C LYS A 307 6.80 -7.33 -8.81
N LEU A 308 6.81 -6.41 -7.86
CA LEU A 308 7.03 -6.68 -6.45
C LEU A 308 5.70 -6.66 -5.72
N GLU A 309 5.41 -7.71 -4.98
CA GLU A 309 4.19 -7.82 -4.20
C GLU A 309 4.26 -6.96 -2.93
N ARG A 310 3.15 -6.30 -2.62
CA ARG A 310 3.03 -5.43 -1.44
C ARG A 310 2.84 -6.22 -0.16
N LYS A 311 2.14 -7.35 -0.19
CA LYS A 311 1.68 -8.05 1.01
C LYS A 311 2.28 -9.45 1.13
N LEU A 312 2.67 -9.81 2.35
CA LEU A 312 3.01 -11.18 2.72
C LEU A 312 1.75 -11.95 3.13
N THR A 313 1.79 -13.27 3.03
CA THR A 313 0.61 -14.12 3.21
C THR A 313 0.30 -14.48 4.66
N SER A 314 1.26 -14.30 5.59
CA SER A 314 1.06 -14.58 7.01
C SER A 314 0.76 -13.31 7.80
N GLN A 315 -0.39 -13.26 8.46
CA GLN A 315 -0.76 -12.14 9.34
C GLN A 315 0.16 -12.06 10.58
N GLU A 316 0.51 -13.19 11.16
CA GLU A 316 1.39 -13.25 12.33
C GLU A 316 2.79 -12.69 12.01
N LEU A 317 3.29 -12.97 10.81
CA LEU A 317 4.56 -12.43 10.34
C LEU A 317 4.48 -10.92 10.11
N ASN A 318 3.41 -10.45 9.47
CA ASN A 318 3.18 -9.01 9.22
C ASN A 318 3.08 -8.24 10.54
N ASP A 319 2.33 -8.77 11.51
CA ASP A 319 2.19 -8.16 12.83
C ASP A 319 3.55 -8.07 13.55
N GLU A 320 4.35 -9.13 13.51
CA GLU A 320 5.68 -9.15 14.14
C GLU A 320 6.64 -8.17 13.45
N ILE A 321 6.65 -8.10 12.12
CA ILE A 321 7.45 -7.11 11.39
C ILE A 321 7.09 -5.71 11.85
N GLY A 322 5.79 -5.37 11.90
CA GLY A 322 5.31 -4.08 12.38
C GLY A 322 5.78 -3.76 13.80
N VAL A 323 5.66 -4.72 14.73
CA VAL A 323 6.12 -4.58 16.12
C VAL A 323 7.63 -4.34 16.19
N GLN A 324 8.42 -5.09 15.43
CA GLN A 324 9.87 -4.94 15.49
C GLN A 324 10.36 -3.64 14.81
N MET A 325 9.67 -3.17 13.79
CA MET A 325 9.91 -1.85 13.20
C MET A 325 9.63 -0.73 14.22
N GLN A 326 8.55 -0.85 15.02
CA GLN A 326 8.26 0.07 16.14
C GLN A 326 9.34 0.01 17.23
N ASN A 327 9.76 -1.20 17.62
CA ASN A 327 10.79 -1.40 18.66
C ASN A 327 12.16 -0.82 18.21
N ILE A 328 12.51 -0.89 16.93
CA ILE A 328 13.69 -0.19 16.39
C ILE A 328 13.51 1.32 16.49
N TYR A 329 12.31 1.83 16.19
CA TYR A 329 12.01 3.26 16.25
C TYR A 329 12.16 3.82 17.67
N THR A 330 11.65 3.12 18.67
CA THR A 330 11.73 3.53 20.09
C THR A 330 13.10 3.26 20.74
N GLY A 331 13.92 2.40 20.11
CA GLY A 331 15.20 1.95 20.66
C GLY A 331 15.06 0.76 21.62
N ASP A 332 13.89 0.14 21.71
CA ASP A 332 13.61 -1.01 22.58
C ASP A 332 14.19 -2.32 22.00
N ALA A 333 14.53 -2.35 20.70
CA ALA A 333 15.20 -3.46 20.08
C ALA A 333 16.48 -3.05 19.32
N THR A 334 17.42 -3.97 19.24
CA THR A 334 18.55 -3.90 18.32
C THR A 334 18.16 -4.54 16.98
N VAL A 335 18.89 -4.24 15.91
CA VAL A 335 18.67 -4.90 14.60
C VAL A 335 18.72 -6.41 14.72
N ASP A 336 19.71 -6.95 15.45
CA ASP A 336 19.87 -8.39 15.65
C ASP A 336 18.71 -9.02 16.43
N SER A 337 18.28 -8.40 17.53
CA SER A 337 17.15 -8.91 18.33
C SER A 337 15.83 -8.85 17.57
N ALA A 338 15.58 -7.77 16.82
CA ALA A 338 14.37 -7.61 16.00
C ALA A 338 14.29 -8.69 14.90
N LEU A 339 15.37 -8.90 14.16
CA LEU A 339 15.39 -9.91 13.08
C LEU A 339 15.29 -11.34 13.62
N LYS A 340 15.84 -11.63 14.80
CA LYS A 340 15.66 -12.93 15.47
C LYS A 340 14.21 -13.18 15.89
N ALA A 341 13.52 -12.15 16.38
CA ALA A 341 12.10 -12.24 16.74
C ALA A 341 11.24 -12.52 15.49
N ILE A 342 11.44 -11.77 14.40
CA ILE A 342 10.76 -12.01 13.12
C ILE A 342 11.05 -13.44 12.61
N GLN A 343 12.31 -13.89 12.66
CA GLN A 343 12.68 -15.23 12.23
C GLN A 343 12.00 -16.32 13.07
N GLN A 344 11.92 -16.13 14.38
CA GLN A 344 11.27 -17.08 15.29
C GLN A 344 9.77 -17.23 14.97
N VAL A 345 9.06 -16.12 14.71
CA VAL A 345 7.66 -16.17 14.30
C VAL A 345 7.54 -16.85 12.94
N ASN A 346 8.40 -16.51 11.99
CA ASN A 346 8.39 -17.12 10.66
C ASN A 346 8.61 -18.65 10.69
N GLU A 347 9.43 -19.16 11.61
CA GLU A 347 9.67 -20.60 11.81
C GLU A 347 8.47 -21.33 12.45
N SER A 348 7.59 -20.62 13.17
CA SER A 348 6.40 -21.21 13.80
C SER A 348 5.19 -21.31 12.85
N ILE A 349 5.24 -20.67 11.67
CA ILE A 349 4.14 -20.67 10.70
C ILE A 349 4.05 -22.05 10.02
N GLU A 350 2.88 -22.65 10.09
CA GLU A 350 2.53 -23.86 9.32
C GLU A 350 2.40 -23.52 7.82
N ARG A 351 3.16 -24.20 6.96
CA ARG A 351 3.22 -23.98 5.51
C ARG A 351 2.64 -25.12 4.71
#